data_bfb19dfcd072129a6b3741d1342432fe
#
_entry.id   bfb19dfcd072129a6b3741d1342432fe
#
_cell.length_a   1.000
_cell.length_b   1.000
_cell.length_c   1.000
_cell.angle_alpha   90.00
_cell.angle_beta   90.00
_cell.angle_gamma   90.00
#
_symmetry.space_group_name_H-M   'P 1'
#
loop_
_entity.id
_entity.type
_entity.pdbx_description
1 polymer ?
#
loop_
_entity_poly.entity_id
_entity_poly.type
_entity_poly.pdbx_seq_one_letter_code
_entity_poly.pdbx_strand_id
1 'polypeptide(L)'
;MRVKRRLLLGGNALLLREGLQASPSTQAGSLHFARFGDWNLDFCYHLLRAALAVESPGTALLPSRERLSQARAFVEISRDSAEVDMVWAMTNLEREQTLLPIRFPIFRGLFGWRVLLVRRGEAQRFAHVSHLKDLKGFAFVQGHDWPDADILTANGLKVTRGTQFDSLFAMLAQGRADAFPRSLLEVPSELRLYEKQLLELEPGLVLRYPAPVYCFVSRNRPELAARIERGLFRLLERGESERMLRRFHAEAFALARLPKRRVIDLHNPLLPPETPLADARLWFKP
;
A
#
# COMPACT_ATOMS: atom_id res chain seq x y z
N MET A 1 -58.94 10.41 73.88
CA MET A 1 -58.42 9.61 75.02
C MET A 1 -57.06 8.98 74.61
N ARG A 2 -55.99 9.34 75.32
CA ARG A 2 -54.69 8.68 75.56
C ARG A 2 -53.99 8.02 74.41
N VAL A 3 -52.86 8.64 73.84
CA VAL A 3 -51.45 8.54 74.31
C VAL A 3 -50.90 7.09 74.21
N LYS A 4 -49.91 6.90 73.37
CA LYS A 4 -48.55 6.50 73.82
C LYS A 4 -47.52 6.54 72.64
N ARG A 5 -46.46 7.28 72.88
CA ARG A 5 -45.13 7.30 72.21
C ARG A 5 -44.45 5.92 72.32
N ARG A 6 -43.71 5.54 71.36
CA ARG A 6 -42.38 4.87 71.53
C ARG A 6 -41.45 5.22 70.42
N LEU A 7 -40.36 5.85 70.74
CA LEU A 7 -39.10 5.92 70.01
C LEU A 7 -38.45 4.53 69.94
N LEU A 8 -37.80 4.21 68.87
CA LEU A 8 -36.62 3.41 68.88
C LEU A 8 -35.73 3.73 67.66
N LEU A 9 -34.57 4.05 67.96
CA LEU A 9 -33.27 4.26 67.34
C LEU A 9 -32.92 3.35 66.21
N GLY A 10 -32.26 3.91 65.20
CA GLY A 10 -30.90 3.53 64.81
C GLY A 10 -30.78 2.51 63.67
N GLY A 11 -30.16 2.92 62.62
CA GLY A 11 -29.66 2.01 61.61
C GLY A 11 -29.30 2.74 60.31
N ASN A 12 -28.19 3.53 60.30
CA ASN A 12 -27.57 4.00 59.08
C ASN A 12 -26.99 2.80 58.35
N ALA A 13 -27.64 2.33 57.30
CA ALA A 13 -27.04 1.46 56.33
C ALA A 13 -26.48 2.31 55.17
N LEU A 14 -25.18 2.56 55.20
CA LEU A 14 -24.40 3.08 54.05
C LEU A 14 -24.45 2.03 52.94
N LEU A 15 -25.31 2.23 51.97
CA LEU A 15 -25.24 1.52 50.71
C LEU A 15 -24.12 2.13 49.88
N LEU A 16 -22.95 1.52 49.93
CA LEU A 16 -21.89 1.69 48.96
C LEU A 16 -22.45 1.28 47.60
N ARG A 17 -22.85 2.26 46.79
CA ARG A 17 -23.02 2.07 45.34
C ARG A 17 -21.63 1.93 44.74
N GLU A 18 -21.18 0.71 44.54
CA GLU A 18 -20.12 0.44 43.61
C GLU A 18 -20.59 0.90 42.22
N GLY A 19 -20.05 2.05 41.80
CA GLY A 19 -20.17 2.52 40.44
C GLY A 19 -19.45 1.53 39.53
N LEU A 20 -20.19 0.64 38.89
CA LEU A 20 -19.72 0.00 37.66
C LEU A 20 -19.37 1.12 36.67
N GLN A 21 -18.10 1.47 36.58
CA GLN A 21 -17.59 2.21 35.46
C GLN A 21 -17.78 1.29 34.22
N ALA A 22 -18.85 1.57 33.49
CA ALA A 22 -19.00 1.01 32.14
C ALA A 22 -17.77 1.43 31.34
N SER A 23 -16.91 0.49 31.01
CA SER A 23 -15.88 0.67 30.00
C SER A 23 -16.55 1.28 28.78
N PRO A 24 -15.97 2.32 28.14
CA PRO A 24 -16.56 2.90 26.94
C PRO A 24 -16.73 1.78 25.93
N SER A 25 -17.95 1.41 25.63
CA SER A 25 -18.29 0.54 24.53
C SER A 25 -17.77 1.23 23.27
N THR A 26 -16.71 0.70 22.69
CA THR A 26 -16.20 1.11 21.39
C THR A 26 -17.35 0.91 20.43
N GLN A 27 -18.06 1.98 20.07
CA GLN A 27 -19.09 1.91 19.05
C GLN A 27 -18.44 1.34 17.80
N ALA A 28 -18.92 0.17 17.39
CA ALA A 28 -18.52 -0.48 16.16
C ALA A 28 -18.95 0.43 15.00
N GLY A 29 -18.05 1.31 14.56
CA GLY A 29 -18.26 2.21 13.44
C GLY A 29 -17.82 1.59 12.13
N SER A 30 -18.30 2.11 11.02
CA SER A 30 -17.75 1.80 9.70
C SER A 30 -16.69 2.83 9.32
N LEU A 31 -15.63 2.35 8.65
CA LEU A 31 -14.62 3.18 7.99
C LEU A 31 -14.71 2.92 6.49
N HIS A 32 -14.57 3.97 5.70
CA HIS A 32 -14.68 3.89 4.25
C HIS A 32 -13.32 4.12 3.59
N PHE A 33 -12.94 3.23 2.68
CA PHE A 33 -11.75 3.39 1.86
C PHE A 33 -12.09 3.79 0.43
N ALA A 34 -11.20 4.52 -0.22
CA ALA A 34 -11.34 4.91 -1.61
C ALA A 34 -11.30 3.68 -2.53
N ARG A 35 -12.40 3.42 -3.25
CA ARG A 35 -12.52 2.30 -4.18
C ARG A 35 -12.04 2.69 -5.57
N PHE A 36 -10.98 2.04 -6.05
CA PHE A 36 -10.43 2.26 -7.40
C PHE A 36 -10.89 1.23 -8.42
N GLY A 37 -11.03 -0.03 -8.02
CA GLY A 37 -11.36 -1.14 -8.90
C GLY A 37 -12.11 -2.24 -8.17
N ASP A 38 -11.75 -3.49 -8.48
CA ASP A 38 -12.28 -4.66 -7.79
C ASP A 38 -11.55 -4.86 -6.46
N TRP A 39 -12.07 -4.21 -5.43
CA TRP A 39 -11.46 -4.12 -4.11
C TRP A 39 -11.37 -5.47 -3.36
N ASN A 40 -12.22 -6.44 -3.70
CA ASN A 40 -12.16 -7.78 -3.11
C ASN A 40 -10.86 -8.52 -3.44
N LEU A 41 -10.22 -8.12 -4.54
CA LEU A 41 -8.95 -8.67 -5.00
C LEU A 41 -7.75 -7.79 -4.60
N ASP A 42 -7.96 -6.77 -3.75
CA ASP A 42 -6.90 -5.85 -3.33
C ASP A 42 -6.26 -6.30 -2.01
N PHE A 43 -4.97 -6.57 -2.04
CA PHE A 43 -4.19 -6.94 -0.85
C PHE A 43 -4.25 -5.88 0.24
N CYS A 44 -4.23 -4.58 -0.12
CA CYS A 44 -4.30 -3.49 0.85
C CYS A 44 -5.57 -3.56 1.69
N TYR A 45 -6.71 -3.81 1.04
CA TYR A 45 -7.99 -4.02 1.73
C TYR A 45 -7.90 -5.17 2.75
N HIS A 46 -7.38 -6.32 2.34
CA HIS A 46 -7.30 -7.50 3.22
C HIS A 46 -6.38 -7.27 4.41
N LEU A 47 -5.23 -6.62 4.19
CA LEU A 47 -4.28 -6.31 5.26
C LEU A 47 -4.85 -5.29 6.25
N LEU A 48 -5.45 -4.19 5.76
CA LEU A 48 -6.05 -3.15 6.60
C LEU A 48 -7.24 -3.68 7.39
N ARG A 49 -8.09 -4.51 6.78
CA ARG A 49 -9.18 -5.20 7.48
C ARG A 49 -8.66 -6.07 8.62
N ALA A 50 -7.60 -6.85 8.39
CA ALA A 50 -6.98 -7.67 9.41
C ALA A 50 -6.38 -6.81 10.55
N ALA A 51 -5.71 -5.71 10.22
CA ALA A 51 -5.15 -4.79 11.20
C ALA A 51 -6.24 -4.16 12.09
N LEU A 52 -7.34 -3.71 11.48
CA LEU A 52 -8.50 -3.18 12.22
C LEU A 52 -9.16 -4.24 13.10
N ALA A 53 -9.27 -5.48 12.63
CA ALA A 53 -9.86 -6.57 13.41
C ALA A 53 -9.08 -6.86 14.70
N VAL A 54 -7.76 -6.66 14.69
CA VAL A 54 -6.89 -6.84 15.88
C VAL A 54 -7.03 -5.68 16.86
N GLU A 55 -7.14 -4.43 16.37
CA GLU A 55 -7.15 -3.22 17.21
C GLU A 55 -8.55 -2.77 17.63
N SER A 56 -9.54 -3.02 16.80
CA SER A 56 -10.91 -2.52 16.98
C SER A 56 -11.90 -3.56 16.46
N PRO A 57 -12.06 -4.68 17.18
CA PRO A 57 -13.00 -5.72 16.80
C PRO A 57 -14.40 -5.13 16.57
N GLY A 58 -15.03 -5.49 15.47
CA GLY A 58 -16.34 -4.98 15.08
C GLY A 58 -16.33 -3.74 14.19
N THR A 59 -15.16 -3.09 13.97
CA THR A 59 -15.06 -2.01 12.97
C THR A 59 -15.15 -2.59 11.56
N ALA A 60 -16.17 -2.20 10.80
CA ALA A 60 -16.31 -2.57 9.40
C ALA A 60 -15.43 -1.69 8.51
N LEU A 61 -14.72 -2.29 7.56
CA LEU A 61 -14.00 -1.57 6.50
C LEU A 61 -14.77 -1.75 5.19
N LEU A 62 -15.36 -0.67 4.69
CA LEU A 62 -16.27 -0.66 3.55
C LEU A 62 -15.68 0.17 2.38
N PRO A 63 -15.99 -0.18 1.13
CA PRO A 63 -15.61 0.66 0.00
C PRO A 63 -16.42 1.95 -0.02
N SER A 64 -15.84 3.03 -0.55
CA SER A 64 -16.59 4.24 -0.89
C SER A 64 -17.75 3.91 -1.84
N ARG A 65 -18.84 4.65 -1.73
CA ARG A 65 -20.07 4.44 -2.52
C ARG A 65 -19.77 4.47 -4.02
N GLU A 66 -18.99 5.45 -4.44
CA GLU A 66 -18.58 5.61 -5.83
C GLU A 66 -17.12 5.21 -6.03
N ARG A 67 -16.75 4.90 -7.28
CA ARG A 67 -15.35 4.77 -7.67
C ARG A 67 -14.73 6.15 -7.72
N LEU A 68 -13.59 6.30 -7.08
CA LEU A 68 -12.84 7.55 -7.06
C LEU A 68 -11.55 7.40 -7.86
N SER A 69 -11.11 8.47 -8.53
CA SER A 69 -9.72 8.56 -8.93
C SER A 69 -8.85 8.78 -7.69
N GLN A 70 -7.55 8.43 -7.77
CA GLN A 70 -6.63 8.64 -6.66
C GLN A 70 -6.58 10.11 -6.23
N ALA A 71 -6.49 11.03 -7.19
CA ALA A 71 -6.49 12.48 -6.92
C ALA A 71 -7.77 12.93 -6.20
N ARG A 72 -8.94 12.44 -6.64
CA ARG A 72 -10.21 12.77 -6.00
C ARG A 72 -10.27 12.25 -4.55
N ALA A 73 -9.80 11.03 -4.30
CA ALA A 73 -9.76 10.48 -2.96
C ALA A 73 -8.90 11.33 -2.00
N PHE A 74 -7.74 11.81 -2.45
CA PHE A 74 -6.90 12.71 -1.66
C PHE A 74 -7.62 14.01 -1.31
N VAL A 75 -8.35 14.61 -2.27
CA VAL A 75 -9.13 15.83 -2.03
C VAL A 75 -10.27 15.58 -1.03
N GLU A 76 -11.02 14.49 -1.17
CA GLU A 76 -12.12 14.18 -0.25
C GLU A 76 -11.63 13.98 1.17
N ILE A 77 -10.55 13.22 1.37
CA ILE A 77 -9.98 12.96 2.69
C ILE A 77 -9.40 14.25 3.30
N SER A 78 -8.75 15.11 2.50
CA SER A 78 -8.21 16.38 2.99
C SER A 78 -9.27 17.36 3.48
N ARG A 79 -10.51 17.20 3.02
CA ARG A 79 -11.69 18.00 3.42
C ARG A 79 -12.51 17.34 4.51
N ASP A 80 -12.05 16.23 5.08
CA ASP A 80 -12.81 15.42 6.04
C ASP A 80 -14.22 15.02 5.55
N SER A 81 -14.34 14.72 4.26
CA SER A 81 -15.58 14.22 3.67
C SER A 81 -16.02 12.95 4.38
N ALA A 82 -17.33 12.83 4.65
CA ALA A 82 -17.90 11.64 5.27
C ALA A 82 -17.90 10.39 4.34
N GLU A 83 -17.54 10.56 3.08
CA GLU A 83 -17.61 9.49 2.08
C GLU A 83 -16.40 8.57 2.07
N VAL A 84 -15.23 9.07 2.53
CA VAL A 84 -13.99 8.31 2.51
C VAL A 84 -13.06 8.71 3.65
N ASP A 85 -12.62 7.74 4.44
CA ASP A 85 -11.76 7.92 5.60
C ASP A 85 -10.28 7.70 5.26
N MET A 86 -9.99 6.85 4.27
CA MET A 86 -8.63 6.44 3.95
C MET A 86 -8.43 6.08 2.48
N VAL A 87 -7.18 6.21 2.06
CA VAL A 87 -6.70 5.80 0.74
C VAL A 87 -5.31 5.18 0.86
N TRP A 88 -4.95 4.28 -0.03
CA TRP A 88 -3.57 3.80 -0.14
C TRP A 88 -2.94 4.20 -1.47
N ALA A 89 -1.70 4.61 -1.38
CA ALA A 89 -0.94 5.08 -2.53
C ALA A 89 0.57 4.99 -2.29
N MET A 90 1.35 4.97 -3.36
CA MET A 90 2.79 5.22 -3.25
C MET A 90 3.01 6.62 -2.69
N THR A 91 3.91 6.75 -1.71
CA THR A 91 4.16 8.03 -1.06
C THR A 91 5.03 8.95 -1.92
N ASN A 92 4.88 10.23 -1.70
CA ASN A 92 5.77 11.31 -2.11
C ASN A 92 5.59 12.52 -1.16
N LEU A 93 6.44 13.53 -1.29
CA LEU A 93 6.42 14.71 -0.42
C LEU A 93 5.07 15.44 -0.44
N GLU A 94 4.49 15.66 -1.62
CA GLU A 94 3.21 16.37 -1.79
C GLU A 94 2.06 15.64 -1.06
N ARG A 95 1.99 14.33 -1.19
CA ARG A 95 0.97 13.49 -0.54
C ARG A 95 1.08 13.52 0.97
N GLU A 96 2.30 13.47 1.50
CA GLU A 96 2.53 13.54 2.94
C GLU A 96 2.34 14.95 3.51
N GLN A 97 2.44 16.00 2.70
CA GLN A 97 2.02 17.36 3.06
C GLN A 97 0.50 17.49 3.15
N THR A 98 -0.22 16.83 2.25
CA THR A 98 -1.68 16.92 2.14
C THR A 98 -2.40 16.06 3.17
N LEU A 99 -1.99 14.81 3.35
CA LEU A 99 -2.61 13.84 4.25
C LEU A 99 -1.60 13.29 5.28
N LEU A 100 -2.12 12.64 6.30
CA LEU A 100 -1.31 11.96 7.31
C LEU A 100 -0.98 10.53 6.83
N PRO A 101 0.30 10.21 6.55
CA PRO A 101 0.72 8.87 6.19
C PRO A 101 0.80 7.95 7.41
N ILE A 102 0.37 6.72 7.25
CA ILE A 102 0.70 5.63 8.18
C ILE A 102 1.95 4.96 7.60
N ARG A 103 3.12 5.23 8.20
CA ARG A 103 4.43 4.85 7.63
C ARG A 103 4.75 3.36 7.79
N PHE A 104 3.78 2.54 7.41
CA PHE A 104 3.91 1.10 7.27
C PHE A 104 3.85 0.74 5.78
N PRO A 105 4.95 0.29 5.16
CA PRO A 105 4.95 -0.11 3.75
C PRO A 105 4.10 -1.36 3.55
N ILE A 106 2.88 -1.20 3.07
CA ILE A 106 1.87 -2.26 2.93
C ILE A 106 2.43 -3.49 2.20
N PHE A 107 3.17 -3.27 1.12
CA PHE A 107 3.82 -4.32 0.32
C PHE A 107 5.28 -4.58 0.72
N ARG A 108 5.72 -4.10 1.89
CA ARG A 108 7.11 -4.23 2.36
C ARG A 108 8.15 -3.76 1.33
N GLY A 109 7.83 -2.70 0.60
CA GLY A 109 8.70 -2.14 -0.43
C GLY A 109 8.74 -2.90 -1.76
N LEU A 110 8.07 -4.05 -1.86
CA LEU A 110 8.05 -4.87 -3.09
C LEU A 110 7.45 -4.15 -4.29
N PHE A 111 6.66 -3.10 -4.06
CA PHE A 111 6.14 -2.28 -5.15
C PHE A 111 7.27 -1.63 -5.97
N GLY A 112 8.40 -1.32 -5.36
CA GLY A 112 9.61 -0.80 -6.01
C GLY A 112 10.56 -1.87 -6.57
N TRP A 113 10.19 -3.15 -6.55
CA TRP A 113 10.94 -4.22 -7.21
C TRP A 113 10.40 -4.39 -8.62
N ARG A 114 11.06 -3.75 -9.58
CA ARG A 114 10.60 -3.66 -10.97
C ARG A 114 11.28 -4.71 -11.83
N VAL A 115 10.51 -5.68 -12.29
CA VAL A 115 10.90 -6.63 -13.33
C VAL A 115 10.60 -6.04 -14.70
N LEU A 116 11.30 -6.47 -15.73
CA LEU A 116 11.19 -5.88 -17.07
C LEU A 116 10.27 -6.71 -17.95
N LEU A 117 9.18 -6.11 -18.42
CA LEU A 117 8.45 -6.66 -19.56
C LEU A 117 9.17 -6.23 -20.84
N VAL A 118 9.36 -7.17 -21.75
CA VAL A 118 10.01 -6.97 -23.03
C VAL A 118 9.20 -7.63 -24.15
N ARG A 119 9.47 -7.31 -25.39
CA ARG A 119 8.89 -8.05 -26.52
C ARG A 119 9.37 -9.50 -26.51
N ARG A 120 8.50 -10.41 -26.87
CA ARG A 120 8.81 -11.85 -26.94
C ARG A 120 10.03 -12.09 -27.86
N GLY A 121 11.01 -12.83 -27.34
CA GLY A 121 12.26 -13.13 -28.02
C GLY A 121 13.36 -12.07 -27.87
N GLU A 122 13.10 -10.95 -27.17
CA GLU A 122 14.11 -9.90 -27.00
C GLU A 122 14.78 -9.88 -25.61
N ALA A 123 14.44 -10.80 -24.71
CA ALA A 123 15.03 -10.87 -23.38
C ALA A 123 16.56 -10.97 -23.39
N GLN A 124 17.14 -11.66 -24.39
CA GLN A 124 18.59 -11.81 -24.54
C GLN A 124 19.35 -10.50 -24.71
N ARG A 125 18.70 -9.43 -25.15
CA ARG A 125 19.31 -8.10 -25.27
C ARG A 125 19.80 -7.57 -23.93
N PHE A 126 19.21 -8.04 -22.84
CA PHE A 126 19.55 -7.63 -21.46
C PHE A 126 20.57 -8.58 -20.78
N ALA A 127 20.98 -9.66 -21.40
CA ALA A 127 21.83 -10.68 -20.78
C ALA A 127 23.18 -10.15 -20.27
N HIS A 128 23.75 -9.15 -20.96
CA HIS A 128 25.03 -8.53 -20.62
C HIS A 128 24.91 -7.45 -19.52
N VAL A 129 23.67 -7.02 -19.18
CA VAL A 129 23.43 -5.95 -18.20
C VAL A 129 23.87 -6.41 -16.83
N SER A 130 24.80 -5.69 -16.24
CA SER A 130 25.36 -5.97 -14.91
C SER A 130 25.24 -4.80 -13.94
N HIS A 131 25.20 -3.60 -14.48
CA HIS A 131 25.20 -2.35 -13.72
C HIS A 131 24.23 -1.35 -14.32
N LEU A 132 23.87 -0.32 -13.57
CA LEU A 132 23.00 0.75 -14.04
C LEU A 132 23.48 1.42 -15.33
N LYS A 133 24.80 1.59 -15.49
CA LYS A 133 25.40 2.18 -16.70
C LYS A 133 25.05 1.42 -17.99
N ASP A 134 24.91 0.11 -17.90
CA ASP A 134 24.64 -0.77 -19.04
C ASP A 134 23.19 -0.60 -19.55
N LEU A 135 22.30 -0.06 -18.70
CA LEU A 135 20.91 0.23 -19.04
C LEU A 135 20.73 1.55 -19.81
N LYS A 136 21.75 2.43 -19.85
CA LYS A 136 21.65 3.76 -20.51
C LYS A 136 21.41 3.67 -22.01
N GLY A 137 21.74 2.53 -22.63
CA GLY A 137 21.48 2.25 -24.04
C GLY A 137 20.02 1.91 -24.37
N PHE A 138 19.21 1.56 -23.37
CA PHE A 138 17.83 1.11 -23.54
C PHE A 138 16.84 2.26 -23.24
N ALA A 139 15.68 2.20 -23.91
CA ALA A 139 14.55 3.07 -23.65
C ALA A 139 13.48 2.32 -22.83
N PHE A 140 12.94 2.98 -21.82
CA PHE A 140 11.92 2.42 -20.94
C PHE A 140 10.60 3.16 -21.13
N VAL A 141 9.48 2.45 -21.17
CA VAL A 141 8.15 3.09 -21.20
C VAL A 141 7.60 3.22 -19.78
N GLN A 142 6.94 4.35 -19.49
CA GLN A 142 6.23 4.61 -18.22
C GLN A 142 5.04 5.54 -18.41
N GLY A 143 4.10 5.51 -17.48
CA GLY A 143 3.02 6.50 -17.41
C GLY A 143 3.59 7.91 -17.19
N HIS A 144 3.01 8.91 -17.87
CA HIS A 144 3.55 10.27 -17.87
C HIS A 144 3.51 10.92 -16.47
N ASP A 145 2.51 10.57 -15.66
CA ASP A 145 2.25 11.07 -14.29
C ASP A 145 2.69 10.08 -13.20
N TRP A 146 3.38 9.00 -13.58
CA TRP A 146 3.85 8.03 -12.61
C TRP A 146 5.19 8.45 -12.01
N PRO A 147 5.34 8.36 -10.68
CA PRO A 147 6.62 8.63 -10.02
C PRO A 147 7.78 7.82 -10.58
N ASP A 148 7.50 6.61 -11.08
CA ASP A 148 8.49 5.73 -11.70
C ASP A 148 9.22 6.39 -12.88
N ALA A 149 8.51 7.21 -13.67
CA ALA A 149 9.11 7.90 -14.79
C ALA A 149 10.20 8.89 -14.34
N ASP A 150 9.95 9.61 -13.26
CA ASP A 150 10.91 10.56 -12.69
C ASP A 150 12.07 9.84 -11.99
N ILE A 151 11.78 8.75 -11.28
CA ILE A 151 12.80 7.91 -10.63
C ILE A 151 13.77 7.35 -11.70
N LEU A 152 13.26 6.75 -12.77
CA LEU A 152 14.11 6.22 -13.84
C LEU A 152 14.95 7.34 -14.51
N THR A 153 14.31 8.49 -14.80
CA THR A 153 14.97 9.64 -15.40
C THR A 153 16.10 10.19 -14.50
N ALA A 154 15.85 10.30 -13.20
CA ALA A 154 16.84 10.76 -12.23
C ALA A 154 18.06 9.81 -12.12
N ASN A 155 17.90 8.55 -12.46
CA ASN A 155 18.98 7.58 -12.55
C ASN A 155 19.66 7.54 -13.95
N GLY A 156 19.35 8.49 -14.83
CA GLY A 156 19.98 8.65 -16.12
C GLY A 156 19.47 7.66 -17.18
N LEU A 157 18.29 7.05 -16.97
CA LEU A 157 17.66 6.15 -17.93
C LEU A 157 16.77 6.94 -18.90
N LYS A 158 16.68 6.47 -20.15
CA LYS A 158 15.80 7.06 -21.18
C LYS A 158 14.37 6.59 -20.94
N VAL A 159 13.43 7.52 -20.73
CA VAL A 159 12.02 7.21 -20.47
C VAL A 159 11.13 7.78 -21.55
N THR A 160 10.37 6.91 -22.21
CA THR A 160 9.26 7.26 -23.11
C THR A 160 7.97 7.26 -22.30
N ARG A 161 7.27 8.39 -22.26
CA ARG A 161 6.07 8.58 -21.44
C ARG A 161 4.81 8.40 -22.28
N GLY A 162 3.83 7.66 -21.75
CA GLY A 162 2.50 7.50 -22.35
C GLY A 162 1.39 7.94 -21.40
N THR A 163 0.27 8.39 -21.92
CA THR A 163 -0.85 8.96 -21.15
C THR A 163 -1.91 7.93 -20.77
N GLN A 164 -2.05 6.86 -21.56
CA GLN A 164 -3.06 5.83 -21.36
C GLN A 164 -2.40 4.50 -20.96
N PHE A 165 -2.90 3.87 -19.91
CA PHE A 165 -2.34 2.62 -19.38
C PHE A 165 -2.18 1.55 -20.47
N ASP A 166 -3.24 1.27 -21.20
CA ASP A 166 -3.25 0.26 -22.26
C ASP A 166 -2.28 0.58 -23.39
N SER A 167 -2.06 1.86 -23.68
CA SER A 167 -1.14 2.30 -24.73
C SER A 167 0.33 2.01 -24.39
N LEU A 168 0.69 1.90 -23.10
CA LEU A 168 2.07 1.62 -22.69
C LEU A 168 2.52 0.21 -23.15
N PHE A 169 1.62 -0.77 -23.06
CA PHE A 169 1.89 -2.13 -23.56
C PHE A 169 1.97 -2.15 -25.08
N ALA A 170 1.10 -1.39 -25.77
CA ALA A 170 1.15 -1.26 -27.22
C ALA A 170 2.44 -0.55 -27.68
N MET A 171 2.89 0.49 -26.97
CA MET A 171 4.15 1.19 -27.25
C MET A 171 5.34 0.25 -27.15
N LEU A 172 5.39 -0.62 -26.11
CA LEU A 172 6.42 -1.65 -25.97
C LEU A 172 6.36 -2.65 -27.14
N ALA A 173 5.18 -3.18 -27.44
CA ALA A 173 4.98 -4.15 -28.52
C ALA A 173 5.38 -3.59 -29.89
N GLN A 174 5.16 -2.28 -30.13
CA GLN A 174 5.52 -1.58 -31.36
C GLN A 174 7.00 -1.15 -31.42
N GLY A 175 7.82 -1.48 -30.41
CA GLY A 175 9.24 -1.12 -30.38
C GLY A 175 9.53 0.34 -30.08
N ARG A 176 8.59 1.10 -29.52
CA ARG A 176 8.79 2.51 -29.11
C ARG A 176 9.60 2.61 -27.79
N ALA A 177 9.77 1.49 -27.11
CA ALA A 177 10.67 1.30 -25.99
C ALA A 177 11.23 -0.12 -26.02
N ASP A 178 12.31 -0.36 -25.28
CA ASP A 178 12.95 -1.67 -25.19
C ASP A 178 12.37 -2.51 -24.05
N ALA A 179 11.96 -1.85 -22.95
CA ALA A 179 11.39 -2.52 -21.79
C ALA A 179 10.36 -1.66 -21.08
N PHE A 180 9.49 -2.34 -20.32
CA PHE A 180 8.53 -1.72 -19.42
C PHE A 180 8.74 -2.25 -17.99
N PRO A 181 9.41 -1.49 -17.13
CA PRO A 181 9.58 -1.84 -15.73
C PRO A 181 8.23 -1.84 -14.98
N ARG A 182 7.81 -3.02 -14.53
CA ARG A 182 6.56 -3.19 -13.77
C ARG A 182 6.82 -3.79 -12.40
N SER A 183 5.99 -3.47 -11.41
CA SER A 183 6.08 -4.14 -10.11
C SER A 183 5.93 -5.65 -10.30
N LEU A 184 6.80 -6.41 -9.67
CA LEU A 184 6.68 -7.87 -9.71
C LEU A 184 5.30 -8.37 -9.26
N LEU A 185 4.60 -7.59 -8.43
CA LEU A 185 3.27 -7.94 -7.91
C LEU A 185 2.16 -7.78 -8.97
N GLU A 186 2.36 -6.94 -9.97
CA GLU A 186 1.38 -6.60 -11.02
C GLU A 186 1.53 -7.49 -12.26
N VAL A 187 2.74 -7.92 -12.56
CA VAL A 187 3.10 -8.60 -13.81
C VAL A 187 2.26 -9.84 -14.14
N PRO A 188 1.88 -10.73 -13.20
CA PRO A 188 1.09 -11.90 -13.57
C PRO A 188 -0.27 -11.56 -14.20
N SER A 189 -0.97 -10.58 -13.64
CA SER A 189 -2.25 -10.11 -14.17
C SER A 189 -2.08 -9.36 -15.49
N GLU A 190 -1.04 -8.55 -15.61
CA GLU A 190 -0.75 -7.78 -16.83
C GLU A 190 -0.38 -8.68 -18.01
N LEU A 191 0.46 -9.68 -17.81
CA LEU A 191 0.79 -10.65 -18.88
C LEU A 191 -0.45 -11.39 -19.39
N ARG A 192 -1.40 -11.71 -18.51
CA ARG A 192 -2.68 -12.30 -18.91
C ARG A 192 -3.56 -11.30 -19.67
N LEU A 193 -3.68 -10.08 -19.15
CA LEU A 193 -4.53 -9.05 -19.74
C LEU A 193 -4.06 -8.62 -21.13
N TYR A 194 -2.73 -8.57 -21.31
CA TYR A 194 -2.06 -8.12 -22.55
C TYR A 194 -1.41 -9.26 -23.33
N GLU A 195 -1.92 -10.48 -23.22
CA GLU A 195 -1.38 -11.66 -23.91
C GLU A 195 -1.22 -11.46 -25.43
N LYS A 196 -2.16 -10.75 -26.07
CA LYS A 196 -2.14 -10.42 -27.50
C LYS A 196 -0.97 -9.51 -27.90
N GLN A 197 -0.34 -8.81 -26.96
CA GLN A 197 0.82 -7.94 -27.22
C GLN A 197 2.13 -8.73 -27.36
N LEU A 198 2.10 -10.05 -27.14
CA LEU A 198 3.25 -10.93 -27.26
C LEU A 198 4.47 -10.44 -26.45
N LEU A 199 4.21 -10.07 -25.21
CA LEU A 199 5.26 -9.68 -24.26
C LEU A 199 5.73 -10.88 -23.44
N GLU A 200 6.92 -10.75 -22.89
CA GLU A 200 7.50 -11.72 -21.97
C GLU A 200 8.22 -11.01 -20.82
N LEU A 201 8.46 -11.76 -19.75
CA LEU A 201 9.22 -11.29 -18.60
C LEU A 201 10.71 -11.55 -18.85
N GLU A 202 11.53 -10.50 -18.84
CA GLU A 202 12.99 -10.64 -18.85
C GLU A 202 13.44 -11.43 -17.61
N PRO A 203 14.26 -12.50 -17.73
CA PRO A 203 14.45 -13.46 -16.64
C PRO A 203 15.56 -13.10 -15.65
N GLY A 204 16.46 -12.17 -15.97
CA GLY A 204 17.74 -11.98 -15.29
C GLY A 204 17.88 -10.72 -14.44
N LEU A 205 17.01 -9.73 -14.60
CA LEU A 205 17.15 -8.41 -13.97
C LEU A 205 15.96 -8.05 -13.06
N VAL A 206 16.25 -7.26 -12.06
CA VAL A 206 15.26 -6.48 -11.31
C VAL A 206 15.85 -5.09 -10.97
N LEU A 207 15.13 -4.02 -11.27
CA LEU A 207 15.46 -2.69 -10.81
C LEU A 207 14.81 -2.52 -9.43
N ARG A 208 15.56 -1.99 -8.46
CA ARG A 208 15.03 -1.83 -7.10
C ARG A 208 15.23 -0.40 -6.59
N TYR A 209 14.17 0.18 -6.07
CA TYR A 209 14.17 1.45 -5.36
C TYR A 209 13.12 1.45 -4.25
N PRO A 210 13.32 2.20 -3.16
CA PRO A 210 12.29 2.34 -2.15
C PRO A 210 11.03 3.01 -2.76
N ALA A 211 9.92 2.29 -2.76
CA ALA A 211 8.62 2.77 -3.24
C ALA A 211 7.51 2.30 -2.29
N PRO A 212 7.47 2.84 -1.07
CA PRO A 212 6.48 2.41 -0.10
C PRO A 212 5.08 2.88 -0.50
N VAL A 213 4.13 1.96 -0.46
CA VAL A 213 2.70 2.26 -0.50
C VAL A 213 2.23 2.35 0.94
N TYR A 214 1.69 3.50 1.31
CA TYR A 214 1.12 3.76 2.63
C TYR A 214 -0.40 3.88 2.58
N CYS A 215 -1.05 3.63 3.71
CA CYS A 215 -2.38 4.11 3.97
C CYS A 215 -2.30 5.58 4.43
N PHE A 216 -3.15 6.43 3.89
CA PHE A 216 -3.27 7.83 4.24
C PHE A 216 -4.66 8.11 4.81
N VAL A 217 -4.71 8.95 5.82
CA VAL A 217 -5.95 9.46 6.44
C VAL A 217 -5.87 10.99 6.54
N SER A 218 -6.98 11.64 6.92
CA SER A 218 -6.96 13.07 7.18
C SER A 218 -5.99 13.44 8.31
N ARG A 219 -5.32 14.59 8.19
CA ARG A 219 -4.46 15.14 9.23
C ARG A 219 -5.22 15.46 10.53
N ASN A 220 -6.53 15.65 10.42
CA ASN A 220 -7.41 15.91 11.58
C ASN A 220 -7.82 14.62 12.30
N ARG A 221 -7.34 13.44 11.84
CA ARG A 221 -7.68 12.13 12.43
C ARG A 221 -6.44 11.32 12.88
N PRO A 222 -5.56 11.89 13.73
CA PRO A 222 -4.33 11.22 14.15
C PRO A 222 -4.61 9.94 14.96
N GLU A 223 -5.75 9.86 15.68
CA GLU A 223 -6.14 8.67 16.43
C GLU A 223 -6.53 7.51 15.51
N LEU A 224 -7.14 7.81 14.36
CA LEU A 224 -7.41 6.79 13.34
C LEU A 224 -6.09 6.27 12.77
N ALA A 225 -5.16 7.16 12.43
CA ALA A 225 -3.83 6.77 11.96
C ALA A 225 -3.11 5.86 12.96
N ALA A 226 -3.02 6.28 14.22
CA ALA A 226 -2.37 5.52 15.28
C ALA A 226 -3.03 4.15 15.52
N ARG A 227 -4.35 4.06 15.42
CA ARG A 227 -5.10 2.81 15.56
C ARG A 227 -4.77 1.82 14.43
N ILE A 228 -4.79 2.29 13.19
CA ILE A 228 -4.42 1.46 12.03
C ILE A 228 -2.96 1.03 12.12
N GLU A 229 -2.07 1.95 12.47
CA GLU A 229 -0.64 1.68 12.63
C GLU A 229 -0.38 0.58 13.65
N ARG A 230 -0.95 0.68 14.85
CA ARG A 230 -0.81 -0.38 15.89
C ARG A 230 -1.26 -1.74 15.37
N GLY A 231 -2.39 -1.79 14.66
CA GLY A 231 -2.89 -3.05 14.08
C GLY A 231 -1.91 -3.65 13.07
N LEU A 232 -1.37 -2.82 12.17
CA LEU A 232 -0.38 -3.24 11.18
C LEU A 232 0.91 -3.75 11.84
N PHE A 233 1.43 -3.05 12.88
CA PHE A 233 2.61 -3.49 13.61
C PHE A 233 2.38 -4.78 14.40
N ARG A 234 1.19 -4.97 14.99
CA ARG A 234 0.83 -6.27 15.62
C ARG A 234 0.81 -7.43 14.61
N LEU A 235 0.30 -7.20 13.40
CA LEU A 235 0.36 -8.22 12.35
C LEU A 235 1.80 -8.50 11.91
N LEU A 236 2.66 -7.47 11.88
CA LEU A 236 4.08 -7.62 11.58
C LEU A 236 4.80 -8.46 12.64
N GLU A 237 4.62 -8.12 13.91
CA GLU A 237 5.24 -8.81 15.06
C GLU A 237 4.86 -10.30 15.11
N ARG A 238 3.62 -10.63 14.73
CA ARG A 238 3.14 -12.02 14.62
C ARG A 238 3.56 -12.72 13.32
N GLY A 239 4.27 -12.02 12.42
CA GLY A 239 4.61 -12.51 11.08
C GLY A 239 3.40 -12.73 10.17
N GLU A 240 2.22 -12.24 10.55
CA GLU A 240 0.98 -12.42 9.80
C GLU A 240 0.97 -11.61 8.52
N SER A 241 1.43 -10.37 8.56
CA SER A 241 1.52 -9.50 7.38
C SER A 241 2.38 -10.10 6.27
N GLU A 242 3.51 -10.73 6.62
CA GLU A 242 4.39 -11.41 5.66
C GLU A 242 3.72 -12.66 5.08
N ARG A 243 3.09 -13.49 5.92
CA ARG A 243 2.36 -14.69 5.44
C ARG A 243 1.21 -14.32 4.51
N MET A 244 0.45 -13.26 4.83
CA MET A 244 -0.61 -12.74 3.98
C MET A 244 -0.07 -12.26 2.64
N LEU A 245 1.01 -11.46 2.64
CA LEU A 245 1.64 -10.94 1.43
C LEU A 245 2.11 -12.07 0.50
N ARG A 246 2.83 -13.06 1.04
CA ARG A 246 3.32 -14.20 0.26
C ARG A 246 2.20 -15.08 -0.29
N ARG A 247 1.16 -15.31 0.50
CA ARG A 247 0.01 -16.11 0.07
C ARG A 247 -0.78 -15.38 -1.03
N PHE A 248 -1.03 -14.10 -0.85
CA PHE A 248 -1.81 -13.31 -1.80
C PHE A 248 -1.11 -13.16 -3.15
N HIS A 249 0.20 -12.98 -3.12
CA HIS A 249 1.03 -12.79 -4.32
C HIS A 249 1.88 -14.03 -4.68
N ALA A 250 1.43 -15.24 -4.33
CA ALA A 250 2.21 -16.46 -4.55
C ALA A 250 2.61 -16.66 -6.02
N GLU A 251 1.72 -16.38 -6.96
CA GLU A 251 2.00 -16.44 -8.40
C GLU A 251 3.08 -15.44 -8.82
N ALA A 252 3.03 -14.22 -8.28
CA ALA A 252 4.01 -13.17 -8.56
C ALA A 252 5.41 -13.59 -8.09
N PHE A 253 5.53 -14.14 -6.89
CA PHE A 253 6.81 -14.65 -6.36
C PHE A 253 7.34 -15.83 -7.20
N ALA A 254 6.46 -16.75 -7.59
CA ALA A 254 6.85 -17.88 -8.42
C ALA A 254 7.34 -17.44 -9.81
N LEU A 255 6.63 -16.50 -10.44
CA LEU A 255 6.99 -15.95 -11.74
C LEU A 255 8.28 -15.12 -11.69
N ALA A 256 8.42 -14.27 -10.68
CA ALA A 256 9.54 -13.35 -10.55
C ALA A 256 10.88 -14.06 -10.33
N ARG A 257 10.92 -15.22 -9.65
CA ARG A 257 12.15 -16.00 -9.38
C ARG A 257 13.30 -15.14 -8.83
N LEU A 258 13.00 -14.25 -7.88
CA LEU A 258 13.94 -13.22 -7.38
C LEU A 258 15.36 -13.72 -7.06
N PRO A 259 15.56 -14.91 -6.44
CA PRO A 259 16.93 -15.39 -6.15
C PRO A 259 17.81 -15.61 -7.38
N LYS A 260 17.22 -15.68 -8.58
CA LYS A 260 17.95 -15.86 -9.85
C LYS A 260 18.22 -14.56 -10.59
N ARG A 261 17.75 -13.41 -10.02
CA ARG A 261 17.86 -12.12 -10.69
C ARG A 261 18.99 -11.28 -10.12
N ARG A 262 19.65 -10.56 -11.00
CA ARG A 262 20.56 -9.48 -10.61
C ARG A 262 19.75 -8.25 -10.22
N VAL A 263 20.02 -7.74 -9.02
CA VAL A 263 19.40 -6.52 -8.52
C VAL A 263 20.23 -5.33 -8.93
N ILE A 264 19.60 -4.34 -9.56
CA ILE A 264 20.18 -3.04 -9.87
C ILE A 264 19.45 -2.00 -9.03
N ASP A 265 20.14 -1.44 -8.04
CA ASP A 265 19.58 -0.43 -7.15
C ASP A 265 19.54 0.93 -7.82
N LEU A 266 18.40 1.61 -7.69
CA LEU A 266 18.15 2.95 -8.16
C LEU A 266 17.86 3.88 -6.97
N HIS A 267 18.26 5.15 -7.12
CA HIS A 267 17.88 6.19 -6.18
C HIS A 267 16.47 6.69 -6.45
N ASN A 268 15.67 6.87 -5.39
CA ASN A 268 14.35 7.51 -5.48
C ASN A 268 14.43 8.94 -4.90
N PRO A 269 14.48 10.00 -5.76
CA PRO A 269 14.58 11.38 -5.31
C PRO A 269 13.27 11.95 -4.74
N LEU A 270 12.15 11.24 -4.92
CA LEU A 270 10.81 11.66 -4.48
C LEU A 270 10.47 11.15 -3.08
N LEU A 271 11.39 10.39 -2.48
CA LEU A 271 11.14 9.72 -1.21
C LEU A 271 11.17 10.74 -0.06
N PRO A 272 10.10 10.82 0.77
CA PRO A 272 10.11 11.66 1.96
C PRO A 272 11.22 11.27 2.94
N PRO A 273 11.90 12.25 3.58
CA PRO A 273 13.01 11.99 4.50
C PRO A 273 12.59 11.13 5.71
N GLU A 274 11.34 11.21 6.13
CA GLU A 274 10.78 10.45 7.26
C GLU A 274 10.45 8.99 6.90
N THR A 275 10.72 8.55 5.67
CA THR A 275 10.51 7.15 5.27
C THR A 275 11.38 6.24 6.13
N PRO A 276 10.81 5.21 6.80
CA PRO A 276 11.51 4.38 7.79
C PRO A 276 12.45 3.36 7.13
N LEU A 277 13.44 3.82 6.36
CA LEU A 277 14.40 2.96 5.65
C LEU A 277 15.29 2.17 6.61
N ALA A 278 15.54 2.70 7.81
CA ALA A 278 16.38 2.06 8.82
C ALA A 278 15.69 0.88 9.52
N ASP A 279 14.36 0.81 9.54
CA ASP A 279 13.65 -0.33 10.13
C ASP A 279 13.55 -1.49 9.15
N ALA A 280 14.56 -2.36 9.19
CA ALA A 280 14.66 -3.51 8.30
C ALA A 280 13.45 -4.50 8.39
N ARG A 281 12.66 -4.44 9.47
CA ARG A 281 11.46 -5.28 9.62
C ARG A 281 10.37 -4.91 8.61
N LEU A 282 10.36 -3.66 8.17
CA LEU A 282 9.35 -3.10 7.26
C LEU A 282 9.64 -3.42 5.79
N TRP A 283 10.83 -3.89 5.47
CA TRP A 283 11.25 -4.09 4.09
C TRP A 283 11.45 -5.56 3.76
N PHE A 284 11.05 -5.93 2.55
CA PHE A 284 11.21 -7.28 2.05
C PHE A 284 12.69 -7.64 1.91
N LYS A 285 13.03 -8.86 2.34
CA LYS A 285 14.33 -9.51 2.09
C LYS A 285 14.05 -10.77 1.29
N PRO A 286 14.68 -10.96 0.11
CA PRO A 286 14.50 -12.13 -0.75
C PRO A 286 14.99 -13.43 -0.10
#